data_6298ea9ef8f0cddeeb44f9cf10faf44c
#
_entry.id   6298ea9ef8f0cddeeb44f9cf10faf44c
#
_cell.length_a   1.000
_cell.length_b   1.000
_cell.length_c   1.000
_cell.angle_alpha   90.00
_cell.angle_beta   90.00
_cell.angle_gamma   90.00
#
_symmetry.space_group_name_H-M   'P 1'
#
loop_
_entity.id
_entity.type
_entity.pdbx_description
1 polymer ?
#
loop_
_entity_poly.entity_id
_entity_poly.type
_entity_poly.pdbx_seq_one_letter_code
_entity_poly.pdbx_strand_id
1 'polypeptide(L)'
;MFLGGVAPLLVLLPFTSLILLVAAMAEHSNNKFNLKPFHINLSTPFSHLKTLVQQTRLPEKALYDVGPEKGMQLDVLKELKNEWVGSYDWAKEEGELNSVNHFTAEVENITVHFVHEKSKDANAIPVILLHGWPGSFHEYLPVVKPLTETSSTGVSYHVVVPSLPGFSFSSAPPLTWTINDTGRIFNTLMTKVLGYERYALHGSDWGSGVGYSMYNSFNASVRAAHFVFLPFLPPSLAEIKENNITLTDDQKVTVGRVEEWNASDNGYFVVQATKPNDIGLALYDNPIGILAYVGAEVLRWSDPRAGTPPSLLNSTNLLTLVSLYHLTHTFLSSVWIYAQNANALGTTYTKAATDAPMLFTQYKYNVGFWPEVYVEKVGNLVAYNAHDFGGHFPGLDNPPALIEDIRSMAKYFKA
;
A
#
# COMPACT_ATOMS: atom_id res chain seq x y z
N MET A 1 3.22 -28.71 -73.40
CA MET A 1 2.53 -28.81 -72.13
C MET A 1 3.43 -28.17 -71.10
N PHE A 2 3.26 -26.86 -70.87
CA PHE A 2 4.11 -26.10 -69.97
C PHE A 2 3.34 -25.89 -68.65
N LEU A 3 3.88 -26.39 -67.54
CA LEU A 3 3.41 -26.12 -66.19
C LEU A 3 4.22 -24.95 -65.67
N GLY A 4 3.58 -23.76 -65.52
CA GLY A 4 4.15 -22.60 -64.87
C GLY A 4 3.94 -22.68 -63.35
N GLY A 5 5.03 -22.79 -62.59
CA GLY A 5 5.02 -22.65 -61.16
C GLY A 5 4.99 -21.17 -60.75
N VAL A 6 3.98 -20.77 -59.98
CA VAL A 6 3.91 -19.45 -59.35
C VAL A 6 4.64 -19.55 -58.02
N ALA A 7 5.76 -18.84 -57.89
CA ALA A 7 6.45 -18.67 -56.60
C ALA A 7 5.72 -17.61 -55.72
N PRO A 8 5.57 -17.80 -54.41
CA PRO A 8 5.00 -16.80 -53.56
C PRO A 8 5.96 -15.62 -53.36
N LEU A 9 5.50 -14.42 -53.63
CA LEU A 9 6.21 -13.17 -53.41
C LEU A 9 6.21 -12.89 -51.89
N LEU A 10 7.35 -13.12 -51.23
CA LEU A 10 7.57 -12.71 -49.85
C LEU A 10 7.78 -11.19 -49.83
N VAL A 11 6.77 -10.44 -49.44
CA VAL A 11 6.88 -8.99 -49.20
C VAL A 11 7.60 -8.77 -47.88
N LEU A 12 8.91 -8.51 -47.97
CA LEU A 12 9.70 -8.00 -46.84
C LEU A 12 9.31 -6.55 -46.57
N LEU A 13 8.52 -6.31 -45.52
CA LEU A 13 8.29 -4.97 -45.05
C LEU A 13 9.61 -4.40 -44.50
N PRO A 14 10.00 -3.16 -44.83
CA PRO A 14 11.22 -2.54 -44.31
C PRO A 14 11.16 -2.38 -42.79
N PHE A 15 12.29 -2.59 -42.11
CA PHE A 15 12.44 -2.52 -40.65
C PHE A 15 11.90 -1.23 -40.02
N THR A 16 11.91 -0.10 -40.76
CA THR A 16 11.32 1.17 -40.40
C THR A 16 9.80 1.13 -40.28
N SER A 17 9.11 0.32 -41.09
CA SER A 17 7.64 0.17 -41.04
C SER A 17 7.21 -0.62 -39.81
N LEU A 18 8.04 -1.58 -39.36
CA LEU A 18 7.76 -2.35 -38.15
C LEU A 18 7.93 -1.50 -36.88
N ILE A 19 8.95 -0.63 -36.83
CA ILE A 19 9.17 0.31 -35.73
C ILE A 19 8.03 1.34 -35.64
N LEU A 20 7.56 1.86 -36.77
CA LEU A 20 6.43 2.78 -36.82
C LEU A 20 5.11 2.09 -36.42
N LEU A 21 4.93 0.83 -36.78
CA LEU A 21 3.75 0.06 -36.40
C LEU A 21 3.74 -0.22 -34.90
N VAL A 22 4.88 -0.58 -34.31
CA VAL A 22 5.04 -0.81 -32.87
C VAL A 22 4.85 0.50 -32.09
N ALA A 23 5.39 1.62 -32.56
CA ALA A 23 5.17 2.93 -31.94
C ALA A 23 3.70 3.37 -32.01
N ALA A 24 3.04 3.19 -33.18
CA ALA A 24 1.62 3.49 -33.36
C ALA A 24 0.71 2.56 -32.51
N MET A 25 1.09 1.31 -32.33
CA MET A 25 0.37 0.38 -31.44
C MET A 25 0.57 0.77 -29.95
N ALA A 26 1.74 1.24 -29.57
CA ALA A 26 2.01 1.75 -28.22
C ALA A 26 1.25 3.06 -27.92
N GLU A 27 1.21 4.00 -28.88
CA GLU A 27 0.39 5.22 -28.77
C GLU A 27 -1.11 4.90 -28.73
N HIS A 28 -1.57 3.92 -29.51
CA HIS A 28 -2.99 3.52 -29.52
C HIS A 28 -3.37 2.78 -28.23
N SER A 29 -2.46 2.02 -27.62
CA SER A 29 -2.63 1.38 -26.32
C SER A 29 -2.71 2.41 -25.20
N ASN A 30 -1.85 3.42 -25.20
CA ASN A 30 -1.87 4.53 -24.22
C ASN A 30 -3.16 5.35 -24.30
N ASN A 31 -3.72 5.52 -25.47
CA ASN A 31 -4.97 6.26 -25.65
C ASN A 31 -6.19 5.49 -25.11
N LYS A 32 -6.14 4.15 -25.10
CA LYS A 32 -7.23 3.30 -24.61
C LYS A 32 -7.48 3.46 -23.10
N PHE A 33 -6.42 3.68 -22.30
CA PHE A 33 -6.48 3.79 -20.84
C PHE A 33 -6.33 5.23 -20.35
N ASN A 34 -6.36 6.23 -21.24
CA ASN A 34 -6.18 7.64 -20.89
C ASN A 34 -4.96 7.87 -19.95
N LEU A 35 -3.87 7.14 -20.20
CA LEU A 35 -2.65 7.27 -19.43
C LEU A 35 -2.04 8.65 -19.60
N LYS A 36 -1.87 9.39 -18.51
CA LYS A 36 -1.29 10.73 -18.53
C LYS A 36 -0.46 11.02 -17.28
N PRO A 37 0.56 11.88 -17.37
CA PRO A 37 1.25 12.43 -16.22
C PRO A 37 0.26 13.14 -15.29
N PHE A 38 0.55 13.06 -13.99
CA PHE A 38 -0.22 13.74 -12.96
C PHE A 38 0.73 14.56 -12.10
N HIS A 39 0.29 15.68 -11.57
CA HIS A 39 1.07 16.53 -10.67
C HIS A 39 0.19 16.95 -9.51
N ILE A 40 0.67 16.77 -8.30
CA ILE A 40 -0.03 17.14 -7.06
C ILE A 40 0.02 18.67 -6.94
N ASN A 41 -1.15 19.29 -6.82
CA ASN A 41 -1.28 20.73 -6.64
C ASN A 41 -2.45 21.01 -5.68
N LEU A 42 -2.15 20.99 -4.39
CA LEU A 42 -3.12 21.15 -3.30
C LEU A 42 -2.81 22.37 -2.41
N SER A 43 -1.87 23.22 -2.80
CA SER A 43 -1.47 24.41 -2.01
C SER A 43 -2.63 25.39 -1.78
N THR A 44 -3.53 25.58 -2.77
CA THR A 44 -4.71 26.44 -2.60
C THR A 44 -5.72 25.84 -1.60
N PRO A 45 -6.18 24.58 -1.72
CA PRO A 45 -7.05 23.97 -0.71
C PRO A 45 -6.38 23.81 0.64
N PHE A 46 -5.03 23.69 0.73
CA PHE A 46 -4.33 23.64 2.00
C PHE A 46 -4.51 24.91 2.85
N SER A 47 -4.64 26.08 2.25
CA SER A 47 -4.92 27.33 2.98
C SER A 47 -6.27 27.26 3.73
N HIS A 48 -7.27 26.62 3.13
CA HIS A 48 -8.55 26.37 3.78
C HIS A 48 -8.44 25.36 4.92
N LEU A 49 -7.74 24.22 4.68
CA LEU A 49 -7.44 23.24 5.74
C LEU A 49 -6.79 23.93 6.95
N LYS A 50 -5.76 24.74 6.74
CA LYS A 50 -5.07 25.46 7.81
C LYS A 50 -6.04 26.35 8.61
N THR A 51 -6.98 27.01 7.95
CA THR A 51 -8.03 27.81 8.59
C THR A 51 -8.94 26.93 9.47
N LEU A 52 -9.39 25.78 8.97
CA LEU A 52 -10.21 24.83 9.74
C LEU A 52 -9.47 24.34 10.98
N VAL A 53 -8.19 23.96 10.82
CA VAL A 53 -7.32 23.52 11.93
C VAL A 53 -7.22 24.63 13.00
N GLN A 54 -6.97 25.88 12.59
CA GLN A 54 -6.89 27.03 13.51
C GLN A 54 -8.19 27.25 14.28
N GLN A 55 -9.34 27.20 13.61
CA GLN A 55 -10.65 27.49 14.18
C GLN A 55 -11.20 26.34 15.04
N THR A 56 -10.70 25.11 14.87
CA THR A 56 -11.17 23.97 15.68
C THR A 56 -10.79 24.14 17.14
N ARG A 57 -11.82 24.16 18.01
CA ARG A 57 -11.65 24.24 19.46
C ARG A 57 -11.41 22.86 20.03
N LEU A 58 -10.41 22.73 20.88
CA LEU A 58 -10.15 21.54 21.70
C LEU A 58 -10.48 21.84 23.18
N PRO A 59 -10.80 20.81 23.98
CA PRO A 59 -10.96 20.96 25.42
C PRO A 59 -9.70 21.56 26.07
N GLU A 60 -9.88 22.35 27.12
CA GLU A 60 -8.73 22.87 27.88
C GLU A 60 -7.97 21.73 28.57
N LYS A 61 -8.71 20.78 29.12
CA LYS A 61 -8.18 19.62 29.86
C LYS A 61 -8.81 18.33 29.35
N ALA A 62 -8.06 17.24 29.42
CA ALA A 62 -8.60 15.90 29.21
C ALA A 62 -9.72 15.61 30.22
N LEU A 63 -10.77 14.92 29.80
CA LEU A 63 -11.86 14.51 30.68
C LEU A 63 -11.37 13.49 31.73
N TYR A 64 -10.50 12.60 31.30
CA TYR A 64 -9.85 11.60 32.16
C TYR A 64 -8.37 11.52 31.80
N ASP A 65 -7.53 11.23 32.79
CA ASP A 65 -6.12 10.91 32.60
C ASP A 65 -6.02 9.42 32.23
N VAL A 66 -5.99 9.16 30.93
CA VAL A 66 -5.93 7.81 30.35
C VAL A 66 -4.77 7.71 29.36
N GLY A 67 -4.25 6.50 29.19
CA GLY A 67 -3.17 6.25 28.25
C GLY A 67 -3.65 6.12 26.79
N PRO A 68 -2.69 5.90 25.85
CA PRO A 68 -2.96 5.80 24.41
C PRO A 68 -3.86 4.61 24.06
N GLU A 69 -4.06 3.65 24.95
CA GLU A 69 -4.98 2.53 24.77
C GLU A 69 -6.46 2.96 24.71
N LYS A 70 -6.76 4.23 25.03
CA LYS A 70 -8.08 4.85 24.88
C LYS A 70 -8.16 5.82 23.69
N GLY A 71 -7.18 5.78 22.79
CA GLY A 71 -7.13 6.60 21.58
C GLY A 71 -6.21 7.81 21.70
N MET A 72 -6.42 8.81 20.85
CA MET A 72 -5.59 10.01 20.78
C MET A 72 -5.59 10.80 22.10
N GLN A 73 -4.42 10.96 22.69
CA GLN A 73 -4.26 11.80 23.87
C GLN A 73 -4.40 13.28 23.53
N LEU A 74 -5.11 14.03 24.39
CA LEU A 74 -5.43 15.44 24.12
C LEU A 74 -4.18 16.31 23.95
N ASP A 75 -3.15 16.06 24.76
CA ASP A 75 -1.93 16.89 24.72
C ASP A 75 -1.13 16.61 23.44
N VAL A 76 -1.03 15.35 23.01
CA VAL A 76 -0.46 14.97 21.71
C VAL A 76 -1.22 15.64 20.56
N LEU A 77 -2.57 15.61 20.60
CA LEU A 77 -3.39 16.26 19.57
C LEU A 77 -3.18 17.78 19.55
N LYS A 78 -3.01 18.42 20.71
CA LYS A 78 -2.71 19.87 20.80
C LYS A 78 -1.33 20.19 20.22
N GLU A 79 -0.32 19.38 20.51
CA GLU A 79 1.03 19.55 19.97
C GLU A 79 1.02 19.44 18.44
N LEU A 80 0.42 18.38 17.90
CA LEU A 80 0.28 18.19 16.45
C LEU A 80 -0.54 19.31 15.80
N LYS A 81 -1.62 19.76 16.42
CA LYS A 81 -2.38 20.93 15.94
C LYS A 81 -1.53 22.19 15.88
N ASN A 82 -0.74 22.47 16.90
CA ASN A 82 0.14 23.64 16.97
C ASN A 82 1.23 23.56 15.89
N GLU A 83 1.82 22.39 15.69
CA GLU A 83 2.78 22.15 14.61
C GLU A 83 2.13 22.38 13.24
N TRP A 84 0.94 21.83 12.99
CA TRP A 84 0.24 21.94 11.71
C TRP A 84 -0.05 23.38 11.29
N VAL A 85 -0.42 24.25 12.24
CA VAL A 85 -0.65 25.67 11.95
C VAL A 85 0.62 26.52 12.00
N GLY A 86 1.64 26.08 12.71
CA GLY A 86 2.89 26.81 12.95
C GLY A 86 4.00 26.46 11.97
N SER A 87 4.72 25.39 12.26
CA SER A 87 5.97 25.02 11.60
C SER A 87 5.82 24.06 10.41
N TYR A 88 4.67 23.39 10.27
CA TYR A 88 4.44 22.49 9.15
C TYR A 88 4.37 23.25 7.81
N ASP A 89 5.19 22.84 6.87
CA ASP A 89 5.36 23.46 5.55
C ASP A 89 4.79 22.56 4.44
N TRP A 90 3.53 22.79 4.07
CA TRP A 90 2.88 22.03 3.00
C TRP A 90 3.62 22.19 1.65
N ALA A 91 4.14 23.36 1.33
CA ALA A 91 4.79 23.57 0.04
C ALA A 91 6.04 22.69 -0.09
N LYS A 92 6.79 22.52 1.01
CA LYS A 92 7.91 21.58 1.06
C LYS A 92 7.43 20.15 0.90
N GLU A 93 6.42 19.72 1.64
CA GLU A 93 5.90 18.35 1.59
C GLU A 93 5.26 18.04 0.21
N GLU A 94 4.51 18.99 -0.38
CA GLU A 94 3.99 18.85 -1.76
C GLU A 94 5.15 18.72 -2.77
N GLY A 95 6.26 19.43 -2.56
CA GLY A 95 7.49 19.26 -3.35
C GLY A 95 8.10 17.86 -3.20
N GLU A 96 8.16 17.33 -1.97
CA GLU A 96 8.65 15.96 -1.71
C GLU A 96 7.71 14.90 -2.34
N LEU A 97 6.40 15.06 -2.21
CA LEU A 97 5.44 14.21 -2.90
C LEU A 97 5.66 14.20 -4.42
N ASN A 98 5.92 15.36 -5.02
CA ASN A 98 6.19 15.50 -6.45
C ASN A 98 7.65 15.18 -6.85
N SER A 99 8.49 14.72 -5.93
CA SER A 99 9.88 14.30 -6.25
C SER A 99 9.96 13.00 -7.05
N VAL A 100 8.83 12.31 -7.20
CA VAL A 100 8.62 11.11 -8.00
C VAL A 100 7.60 11.34 -9.11
N ASN A 101 7.62 10.49 -10.15
CA ASN A 101 6.72 10.63 -11.29
C ASN A 101 5.35 10.02 -10.98
N HIS A 102 4.31 10.86 -11.03
CA HIS A 102 2.92 10.45 -10.86
C HIS A 102 2.19 10.36 -12.19
N PHE A 103 1.25 9.42 -12.24
CA PHE A 103 0.39 9.19 -13.41
C PHE A 103 -1.03 8.88 -12.97
N THR A 104 -1.97 9.05 -13.92
CA THR A 104 -3.32 8.49 -13.83
C THR A 104 -3.62 7.66 -15.07
N ALA A 105 -4.41 6.59 -14.89
CA ALA A 105 -4.96 5.79 -15.98
C ALA A 105 -6.41 5.41 -15.68
N GLU A 106 -7.21 5.24 -16.74
CA GLU A 106 -8.59 4.78 -16.63
C GLU A 106 -8.64 3.26 -16.85
N VAL A 107 -9.00 2.52 -15.81
CA VAL A 107 -9.15 1.05 -15.90
C VAL A 107 -10.54 0.67 -15.39
N GLU A 108 -11.39 0.12 -16.24
CA GLU A 108 -12.76 -0.28 -15.90
C GLU A 108 -13.60 0.85 -15.26
N ASN A 109 -13.50 2.07 -15.80
CA ASN A 109 -14.14 3.31 -15.29
C ASN A 109 -13.64 3.76 -13.91
N ILE A 110 -12.53 3.23 -13.42
CA ILE A 110 -11.83 3.73 -12.25
C ILE A 110 -10.61 4.53 -12.73
N THR A 111 -10.52 5.79 -12.31
CA THR A 111 -9.28 6.55 -12.40
C THR A 111 -8.32 5.99 -11.36
N VAL A 112 -7.26 5.34 -11.79
CA VAL A 112 -6.19 4.85 -10.93
C VAL A 112 -5.04 5.83 -10.96
N HIS A 113 -4.74 6.44 -9.83
CA HIS A 113 -3.52 7.20 -9.60
C HIS A 113 -2.40 6.25 -9.17
N PHE A 114 -1.18 6.49 -9.65
CA PHE A 114 -0.02 5.71 -9.24
C PHE A 114 1.29 6.49 -9.43
N VAL A 115 2.26 6.19 -8.58
CA VAL A 115 3.68 6.52 -8.80
C VAL A 115 4.28 5.47 -9.73
N HIS A 116 5.10 5.88 -10.68
CA HIS A 116 5.84 4.96 -11.52
C HIS A 116 7.26 5.46 -11.77
N GLU A 117 8.22 4.84 -11.09
CA GLU A 117 9.64 5.13 -11.25
C GLU A 117 10.36 3.98 -11.92
N LYS A 118 11.10 4.31 -12.98
CA LYS A 118 11.87 3.32 -13.74
C LYS A 118 13.32 3.33 -13.32
N SER A 119 13.87 2.15 -13.07
CA SER A 119 15.33 1.97 -13.03
C SER A 119 15.95 2.31 -14.39
N LYS A 120 17.20 2.72 -14.37
CA LYS A 120 18.03 2.87 -15.58
C LYS A 120 18.46 1.52 -16.17
N ASP A 121 18.38 0.44 -15.39
CA ASP A 121 18.64 -0.91 -15.84
C ASP A 121 17.44 -1.47 -16.63
N ALA A 122 17.67 -1.79 -17.88
CA ALA A 122 16.63 -2.37 -18.75
C ALA A 122 16.13 -3.77 -18.28
N ASN A 123 16.92 -4.46 -17.45
CA ASN A 123 16.58 -5.76 -16.87
C ASN A 123 15.98 -5.65 -15.45
N ALA A 124 15.67 -4.45 -15.00
CA ALA A 124 15.06 -4.23 -13.69
C ALA A 124 13.74 -4.99 -13.56
N ILE A 125 13.50 -5.56 -12.39
CA ILE A 125 12.29 -6.32 -12.11
C ILE A 125 11.12 -5.34 -11.89
N PRO A 126 9.99 -5.44 -12.61
CA PRO A 126 8.83 -4.65 -12.28
C PRO A 126 8.26 -5.09 -10.93
N VAL A 127 7.95 -4.12 -10.05
CA VAL A 127 7.33 -4.40 -8.74
C VAL A 127 6.19 -3.43 -8.48
N ILE A 128 5.07 -3.95 -7.97
CA ILE A 128 3.95 -3.16 -7.47
C ILE A 128 3.93 -3.21 -5.94
N LEU A 129 3.81 -2.03 -5.29
CA LEU A 129 3.77 -1.87 -3.84
C LEU A 129 2.36 -1.41 -3.44
N LEU A 130 1.69 -2.17 -2.59
CA LEU A 130 0.27 -2.02 -2.25
C LEU A 130 0.10 -1.62 -0.79
N HIS A 131 -0.38 -0.39 -0.57
CA HIS A 131 -0.68 0.15 0.76
C HIS A 131 -2.07 -0.29 1.25
N GLY A 132 -2.40 0.04 2.51
CA GLY A 132 -3.72 -0.16 3.07
C GLY A 132 -4.29 1.06 3.78
N TRP A 133 -5.15 0.85 4.78
CA TRP A 133 -5.75 1.89 5.60
C TRP A 133 -5.12 1.88 7.01
N PRO A 134 -4.80 3.05 7.60
CA PRO A 134 -4.95 4.39 7.07
C PRO A 134 -3.74 4.90 6.25
N GLY A 135 -2.97 4.01 5.64
CA GLY A 135 -1.84 4.33 4.78
C GLY A 135 -2.24 5.00 3.46
N SER A 136 -1.26 5.26 2.62
CA SER A 136 -1.40 5.74 1.25
C SER A 136 -0.12 5.44 0.47
N PHE A 137 -0.06 5.82 -0.81
CA PHE A 137 1.17 5.74 -1.60
C PHE A 137 2.37 6.44 -0.93
N HIS A 138 2.10 7.44 -0.08
CA HIS A 138 3.11 8.22 0.64
C HIS A 138 4.03 7.35 1.51
N GLU A 139 3.50 6.29 2.12
CA GLU A 139 4.29 5.42 3.00
C GLU A 139 5.46 4.73 2.28
N TYR A 140 5.36 4.54 0.96
CA TYR A 140 6.40 3.88 0.17
C TYR A 140 7.39 4.85 -0.49
N LEU A 141 7.18 6.15 -0.45
CA LEU A 141 8.10 7.10 -1.09
C LEU A 141 9.56 6.94 -0.67
N PRO A 142 9.88 6.67 0.62
CA PRO A 142 11.26 6.46 1.04
C PRO A 142 11.95 5.26 0.39
N VAL A 143 11.19 4.26 -0.06
CA VAL A 143 11.76 3.04 -0.66
C VAL A 143 11.81 3.07 -2.19
N VAL A 144 11.05 3.98 -2.83
CA VAL A 144 10.96 4.06 -4.30
C VAL A 144 12.31 4.27 -4.93
N LYS A 145 12.98 5.37 -4.60
CA LYS A 145 14.28 5.71 -5.20
C LYS A 145 15.35 4.66 -4.93
N PRO A 146 15.56 4.19 -3.68
CA PRO A 146 16.53 3.12 -3.42
C PRO A 146 16.26 1.83 -4.20
N LEU A 147 15.00 1.46 -4.43
CA LEU A 147 14.67 0.27 -5.21
C LEU A 147 14.95 0.45 -6.70
N THR A 148 14.86 1.67 -7.24
CA THR A 148 15.18 1.93 -8.66
C THR A 148 16.68 1.99 -8.91
N GLU A 149 17.49 2.22 -7.89
CA GLU A 149 18.95 2.21 -7.97
C GLU A 149 19.47 0.77 -7.93
N THR A 150 20.48 0.49 -8.78
CA THR A 150 21.11 -0.85 -8.81
C THR A 150 21.84 -1.11 -7.50
N SER A 151 21.47 -2.16 -6.82
CA SER A 151 22.10 -2.58 -5.56
C SER A 151 23.52 -3.13 -5.78
N SER A 152 24.25 -3.35 -4.70
CA SER A 152 25.56 -4.03 -4.73
C SER A 152 25.51 -5.44 -5.30
N THR A 153 24.32 -6.07 -5.28
CA THR A 153 24.07 -7.41 -5.87
C THR A 153 23.60 -7.33 -7.32
N GLY A 154 23.57 -6.15 -7.95
CA GLY A 154 23.14 -5.96 -9.34
C GLY A 154 21.60 -5.93 -9.51
N VAL A 155 20.82 -5.85 -8.45
CA VAL A 155 19.35 -5.87 -8.50
C VAL A 155 18.79 -4.45 -8.45
N SER A 156 17.85 -4.15 -9.34
CA SER A 156 17.04 -2.93 -9.32
C SER A 156 15.60 -3.23 -9.76
N TYR A 157 14.69 -2.27 -9.51
CA TYR A 157 13.26 -2.45 -9.79
C TYR A 157 12.70 -1.28 -10.60
N HIS A 158 11.73 -1.57 -11.47
CA HIS A 158 10.75 -0.59 -11.93
C HIS A 158 9.63 -0.59 -10.91
N VAL A 159 9.46 0.52 -10.19
CA VAL A 159 8.55 0.59 -9.04
C VAL A 159 7.25 1.24 -9.42
N VAL A 160 6.13 0.58 -9.10
CA VAL A 160 4.77 1.09 -9.26
C VAL A 160 4.09 1.12 -7.90
N VAL A 161 3.57 2.29 -7.50
CA VAL A 161 2.85 2.45 -6.22
C VAL A 161 1.48 3.05 -6.51
N PRO A 162 0.44 2.22 -6.73
CA PRO A 162 -0.90 2.74 -6.97
C PRO A 162 -1.53 3.23 -5.66
N SER A 163 -2.40 4.25 -5.76
CA SER A 163 -3.39 4.52 -4.73
C SER A 163 -4.55 3.54 -4.90
N LEU A 164 -4.97 2.90 -3.81
CA LEU A 164 -6.15 2.03 -3.83
C LEU A 164 -7.39 2.82 -4.31
N PRO A 165 -8.37 2.19 -4.98
CA PRO A 165 -9.64 2.85 -5.30
C PRO A 165 -10.28 3.46 -4.07
N GLY A 166 -10.64 4.75 -4.15
CA GLY A 166 -11.19 5.52 -3.03
C GLY A 166 -10.14 6.16 -2.11
N PHE A 167 -8.83 6.07 -2.44
CA PHE A 167 -7.74 6.67 -1.67
C PHE A 167 -7.00 7.71 -2.49
N SER A 168 -6.53 8.76 -1.83
CA SER A 168 -5.71 9.83 -2.41
C SER A 168 -6.29 10.36 -3.74
N PHE A 169 -5.67 10.08 -4.86
CA PHE A 169 -6.06 10.60 -6.18
C PHE A 169 -6.74 9.55 -7.08
N SER A 170 -7.00 8.36 -6.57
CA SER A 170 -7.83 7.36 -7.25
C SER A 170 -9.31 7.61 -7.00
N SER A 171 -10.15 7.40 -8.02
CA SER A 171 -11.59 7.57 -7.87
C SER A 171 -12.21 6.53 -6.93
N ALA A 172 -13.31 6.92 -6.27
CA ALA A 172 -14.07 5.98 -5.44
C ALA A 172 -14.69 4.87 -6.31
N PRO A 173 -14.62 3.60 -5.86
CA PRO A 173 -15.18 2.49 -6.59
C PRO A 173 -16.71 2.38 -6.39
N PRO A 174 -17.42 1.59 -7.24
CA PRO A 174 -18.83 1.25 -7.01
C PRO A 174 -19.06 0.51 -5.69
N LEU A 175 -20.28 0.58 -5.17
CA LEU A 175 -20.65 -0.02 -3.87
C LEU A 175 -20.32 -1.51 -3.73
N THR A 176 -20.41 -2.27 -4.80
CA THR A 176 -20.17 -3.74 -4.81
C THR A 176 -18.71 -4.12 -5.05
N TRP A 177 -17.80 -3.15 -5.01
CA TRP A 177 -16.39 -3.35 -5.31
C TRP A 177 -15.68 -4.13 -4.21
N THR A 178 -14.84 -5.07 -4.61
CA THR A 178 -14.09 -5.92 -3.69
C THR A 178 -12.57 -5.78 -3.89
N ILE A 179 -11.79 -6.33 -2.97
CA ILE A 179 -10.32 -6.46 -3.12
C ILE A 179 -9.95 -7.26 -4.38
N ASN A 180 -10.81 -8.21 -4.80
CA ASN A 180 -10.58 -8.98 -6.05
C ASN A 180 -10.71 -8.08 -7.29
N ASP A 181 -11.66 -7.13 -7.28
CA ASP A 181 -11.82 -6.16 -8.36
C ASP A 181 -10.62 -5.21 -8.41
N THR A 182 -10.14 -4.76 -7.25
CA THR A 182 -8.90 -3.96 -7.15
C THR A 182 -7.71 -4.74 -7.70
N GLY A 183 -7.54 -6.01 -7.31
CA GLY A 183 -6.49 -6.89 -7.84
C GLY A 183 -6.55 -7.04 -9.37
N ARG A 184 -7.76 -7.16 -9.93
CA ARG A 184 -7.98 -7.27 -11.38
C ARG A 184 -7.56 -6.00 -12.12
N ILE A 185 -7.96 -4.82 -11.65
CA ILE A 185 -7.56 -3.55 -12.31
C ILE A 185 -6.06 -3.28 -12.14
N PHE A 186 -5.44 -3.66 -11.03
CA PHE A 186 -4.00 -3.51 -10.84
C PHE A 186 -3.19 -4.49 -11.69
N ASN A 187 -3.66 -5.72 -11.87
CA ASN A 187 -3.05 -6.61 -12.87
C ASN A 187 -3.19 -6.03 -14.29
N THR A 188 -4.31 -5.40 -14.62
CA THR A 188 -4.51 -4.69 -15.89
C THR A 188 -3.58 -3.48 -16.00
N LEU A 189 -3.41 -2.70 -14.92
CA LEU A 189 -2.44 -1.61 -14.87
C LEU A 189 -1.04 -2.10 -15.21
N MET A 190 -0.57 -3.15 -14.53
CA MET A 190 0.77 -3.69 -14.78
C MET A 190 0.92 -4.26 -16.18
N THR A 191 -0.01 -5.11 -16.63
CA THR A 191 0.17 -5.90 -17.85
C THR A 191 -0.28 -5.20 -19.12
N LYS A 192 -1.31 -4.35 -19.08
CA LYS A 192 -1.91 -3.73 -20.27
C LYS A 192 -1.63 -2.25 -20.40
N VAL A 193 -1.54 -1.52 -19.28
CA VAL A 193 -1.22 -0.08 -19.29
C VAL A 193 0.28 0.12 -19.36
N LEU A 194 1.04 -0.56 -18.48
CA LEU A 194 2.49 -0.41 -18.35
C LEU A 194 3.31 -1.43 -19.17
N GLY A 195 2.68 -2.50 -19.64
CA GLY A 195 3.31 -3.51 -20.48
C GLY A 195 4.22 -4.51 -19.74
N TYR A 196 4.10 -4.61 -18.43
CA TYR A 196 4.85 -5.56 -17.61
C TYR A 196 4.12 -6.91 -17.58
N GLU A 197 4.45 -7.83 -18.48
CA GLU A 197 3.82 -9.15 -18.55
C GLU A 197 4.02 -9.95 -17.26
N ARG A 198 5.19 -9.80 -16.64
CA ARG A 198 5.58 -10.46 -15.38
C ARG A 198 6.11 -9.42 -14.40
N TYR A 199 5.71 -9.54 -13.14
CA TYR A 199 6.10 -8.60 -12.09
C TYR A 199 6.10 -9.26 -10.72
N ALA A 200 6.81 -8.63 -9.78
CA ALA A 200 6.75 -8.93 -8.35
C ALA A 200 5.72 -8.03 -7.67
N LEU A 201 5.21 -8.44 -6.52
CA LEU A 201 4.36 -7.59 -5.71
C LEU A 201 4.79 -7.58 -4.24
N HIS A 202 4.52 -6.46 -3.59
CA HIS A 202 4.57 -6.32 -2.14
C HIS A 202 3.23 -5.78 -1.65
N GLY A 203 2.76 -6.28 -0.49
CA GLY A 203 1.52 -5.82 0.13
C GLY A 203 1.60 -5.73 1.64
N SER A 204 0.97 -4.67 2.19
CA SER A 204 0.72 -4.45 3.60
C SER A 204 -0.77 -4.21 3.84
N ASP A 205 -1.31 -4.51 5.01
CA ASP A 205 -2.70 -4.25 5.39
C ASP A 205 -3.72 -4.67 4.31
N TRP A 206 -4.68 -3.79 3.89
CA TRP A 206 -5.59 -4.06 2.77
C TRP A 206 -4.85 -4.34 1.46
N GLY A 207 -3.68 -3.72 1.26
CA GLY A 207 -2.80 -4.03 0.14
C GLY A 207 -2.33 -5.48 0.14
N SER A 208 -2.20 -6.12 1.31
CA SER A 208 -1.95 -7.58 1.38
C SER A 208 -3.16 -8.38 0.91
N GLY A 209 -4.39 -7.95 1.23
CA GLY A 209 -5.60 -8.59 0.72
C GLY A 209 -5.70 -8.52 -0.80
N VAL A 210 -5.47 -7.33 -1.36
CA VAL A 210 -5.41 -7.11 -2.82
C VAL A 210 -4.27 -7.92 -3.44
N GLY A 211 -3.08 -7.84 -2.87
CA GLY A 211 -1.89 -8.56 -3.34
C GLY A 211 -2.05 -10.08 -3.29
N TYR A 212 -2.67 -10.59 -2.23
CA TYR A 212 -2.95 -12.03 -2.12
C TYR A 212 -3.98 -12.48 -3.18
N SER A 213 -5.01 -11.68 -3.44
CA SER A 213 -5.95 -11.92 -4.54
C SER A 213 -5.24 -11.94 -5.90
N MET A 214 -4.30 -11.01 -6.14
CA MET A 214 -3.48 -11.00 -7.35
C MET A 214 -2.56 -12.22 -7.43
N TYR A 215 -1.89 -12.57 -6.35
CA TYR A 215 -1.02 -13.73 -6.22
C TYR A 215 -1.75 -15.04 -6.52
N ASN A 216 -2.97 -15.18 -6.01
CA ASN A 216 -3.80 -16.34 -6.24
C ASN A 216 -4.36 -16.43 -7.67
N SER A 217 -4.72 -15.29 -8.28
CA SER A 217 -5.54 -15.29 -9.51
C SER A 217 -4.75 -15.02 -10.79
N PHE A 218 -3.54 -14.44 -10.71
CA PHE A 218 -2.76 -14.02 -11.87
C PHE A 218 -1.36 -14.65 -11.89
N ASN A 219 -1.28 -15.96 -11.69
CA ASN A 219 -0.04 -16.72 -11.58
C ASN A 219 0.88 -16.62 -12.81
N ALA A 220 0.34 -16.32 -14.00
CA ALA A 220 1.13 -16.07 -15.19
C ALA A 220 1.92 -14.76 -15.11
N SER A 221 1.39 -13.74 -14.41
CA SER A 221 1.96 -12.40 -14.33
C SER A 221 2.66 -12.14 -12.99
N VAL A 222 2.05 -12.52 -11.86
CA VAL A 222 2.66 -12.40 -10.53
C VAL A 222 3.66 -13.53 -10.34
N ARG A 223 4.96 -13.22 -10.39
CA ARG A 223 6.03 -14.23 -10.35
C ARG A 223 6.87 -14.25 -9.08
N ALA A 224 6.61 -13.32 -8.16
CA ALA A 224 7.07 -13.33 -6.76
C ALA A 224 6.15 -12.42 -5.93
N ALA A 225 5.90 -12.79 -4.68
CA ALA A 225 5.11 -11.97 -3.75
C ALA A 225 5.84 -11.84 -2.41
N HIS A 226 5.79 -10.64 -1.83
CA HIS A 226 6.24 -10.35 -0.48
C HIS A 226 5.09 -9.75 0.33
N PHE A 227 4.85 -10.26 1.53
CA PHE A 227 3.81 -9.76 2.42
C PHE A 227 4.36 -9.46 3.81
N VAL A 228 3.79 -8.45 4.46
CA VAL A 228 4.03 -8.11 5.87
C VAL A 228 2.75 -8.22 6.70
N PHE A 229 1.66 -8.58 6.06
CA PHE A 229 0.34 -8.85 6.62
C PHE A 229 -0.36 -9.90 5.75
N LEU A 230 -1.36 -10.63 6.27
CA LEU A 230 -2.13 -11.61 5.50
C LEU A 230 -3.64 -11.36 5.64
N PRO A 231 -4.43 -11.62 4.58
CA PRO A 231 -5.89 -11.52 4.64
C PRO A 231 -6.54 -12.74 5.34
N PHE A 232 -5.95 -13.17 6.44
CA PHE A 232 -6.43 -14.27 7.29
C PHE A 232 -6.38 -13.83 8.74
N LEU A 233 -7.36 -14.22 9.53
CA LEU A 233 -7.30 -13.95 10.95
C LEU A 233 -6.04 -14.60 11.54
N PRO A 234 -5.24 -13.86 12.33
CA PRO A 234 -4.11 -14.46 13.05
C PRO A 234 -4.55 -15.61 13.93
N PRO A 235 -3.72 -16.67 14.11
CA PRO A 235 -4.04 -17.73 15.04
C PRO A 235 -4.09 -17.18 16.48
N SER A 236 -5.06 -17.66 17.26
CA SER A 236 -5.17 -17.33 18.67
C SER A 236 -4.01 -17.92 19.49
N LEU A 237 -3.74 -17.37 20.67
CA LEU A 237 -2.77 -17.97 21.61
C LEU A 237 -3.12 -19.43 21.94
N ALA A 238 -4.40 -19.79 22.00
CA ALA A 238 -4.83 -21.16 22.25
C ALA A 238 -4.37 -22.08 21.11
N GLU A 239 -4.60 -21.68 19.85
CA GLU A 239 -4.17 -22.44 18.67
C GLU A 239 -2.63 -22.53 18.56
N ILE A 240 -1.91 -21.46 18.91
CA ILE A 240 -0.43 -21.44 18.95
C ILE A 240 0.08 -22.50 19.96
N LYS A 241 -0.51 -22.54 21.15
CA LYS A 241 -0.16 -23.51 22.20
C LYS A 241 -0.54 -24.94 21.81
N GLU A 242 -1.74 -25.15 21.29
CA GLU A 242 -2.24 -26.45 20.86
C GLU A 242 -1.36 -27.07 19.75
N ASN A 243 -0.84 -26.21 18.85
CA ASN A 243 0.10 -26.62 17.79
C ASN A 243 1.56 -26.70 18.28
N ASN A 244 1.84 -26.58 19.58
CA ASN A 244 3.18 -26.64 20.19
C ASN A 244 4.18 -25.64 19.56
N ILE A 245 3.73 -24.46 19.15
CA ILE A 245 4.58 -23.43 18.56
C ILE A 245 5.26 -22.65 19.67
N THR A 246 6.60 -22.69 19.69
CA THR A 246 7.41 -21.90 20.62
C THR A 246 7.65 -20.51 20.06
N LEU A 247 7.27 -19.48 20.81
CA LEU A 247 7.45 -18.09 20.46
C LEU A 247 8.77 -17.53 21.00
N THR A 248 9.47 -16.75 20.19
CA THR A 248 10.55 -15.87 20.66
C THR A 248 9.98 -14.72 21.51
N ASP A 249 10.84 -13.97 22.20
CA ASP A 249 10.38 -12.85 23.03
C ASP A 249 9.78 -11.73 22.15
N ASP A 250 10.34 -11.48 20.98
CA ASP A 250 9.77 -10.51 20.02
C ASP A 250 8.40 -10.95 19.49
N GLN A 251 8.24 -12.23 19.17
CA GLN A 251 6.96 -12.78 18.75
C GLN A 251 5.89 -12.70 19.85
N LYS A 252 6.27 -12.87 21.13
CA LYS A 252 5.34 -12.66 22.26
C LYS A 252 4.84 -11.21 22.32
N VAL A 253 5.70 -10.23 22.04
CA VAL A 253 5.28 -8.82 21.94
C VAL A 253 4.24 -8.66 20.84
N THR A 254 4.50 -9.18 19.64
CA THR A 254 3.56 -9.08 18.52
C THR A 254 2.23 -9.76 18.82
N VAL A 255 2.25 -10.96 19.39
CA VAL A 255 1.03 -11.68 19.82
C VAL A 255 0.24 -10.86 20.84
N GLY A 256 0.92 -10.24 21.82
CA GLY A 256 0.26 -9.38 22.80
C GLY A 256 -0.47 -8.20 22.11
N ARG A 257 0.09 -7.62 21.07
CA ARG A 257 -0.55 -6.56 20.29
C ARG A 257 -1.78 -7.05 19.50
N VAL A 258 -1.70 -8.27 18.95
CA VAL A 258 -2.87 -8.90 18.29
C VAL A 258 -4.01 -9.13 19.30
N GLU A 259 -3.68 -9.61 20.51
CA GLU A 259 -4.68 -9.79 21.56
C GLU A 259 -5.29 -8.47 22.03
N GLU A 260 -4.49 -7.42 22.15
CA GLU A 260 -4.94 -6.08 22.48
C GLU A 260 -5.85 -5.53 21.39
N TRP A 261 -5.49 -5.68 20.11
CA TRP A 261 -6.32 -5.30 18.97
C TRP A 261 -7.67 -6.02 19.01
N ASN A 262 -7.67 -7.33 19.22
CA ASN A 262 -8.91 -8.11 19.32
C ASN A 262 -9.80 -7.69 20.50
N ALA A 263 -9.19 -7.32 21.63
CA ALA A 263 -9.90 -7.00 22.86
C ALA A 263 -10.47 -5.57 22.87
N SER A 264 -9.76 -4.58 22.32
CA SER A 264 -10.09 -3.16 22.55
C SER A 264 -9.78 -2.21 21.39
N ASP A 265 -8.93 -2.59 20.41
CA ASP A 265 -8.43 -1.67 19.40
C ASP A 265 -9.10 -1.78 18.04
N ASN A 266 -10.02 -2.73 17.87
CA ASN A 266 -10.74 -2.97 16.63
C ASN A 266 -12.01 -2.10 16.47
N GLY A 267 -12.22 -1.12 17.34
CA GLY A 267 -13.41 -0.25 17.30
C GLY A 267 -13.58 0.46 15.96
N TYR A 268 -12.49 0.96 15.38
CA TYR A 268 -12.49 1.59 14.06
C TYR A 268 -12.96 0.59 12.98
N PHE A 269 -12.49 -0.66 13.02
CA PHE A 269 -12.86 -1.72 12.07
C PHE A 269 -14.38 -1.97 12.10
N VAL A 270 -14.96 -2.13 13.29
CA VAL A 270 -16.40 -2.37 13.46
C VAL A 270 -17.21 -1.19 12.94
N VAL A 271 -16.82 0.05 13.26
CA VAL A 271 -17.50 1.26 12.78
C VAL A 271 -17.42 1.35 11.25
N GLN A 272 -16.26 1.16 10.66
CA GLN A 272 -16.08 1.26 9.21
C GLN A 272 -16.75 0.11 8.44
N ALA A 273 -16.79 -1.09 9.01
CA ALA A 273 -17.48 -2.22 8.40
C ALA A 273 -19.02 -2.11 8.44
N THR A 274 -19.57 -1.43 9.45
CA THR A 274 -21.02 -1.40 9.69
C THR A 274 -21.68 -0.03 9.47
N LYS A 275 -20.95 1.06 9.68
CA LYS A 275 -21.42 2.44 9.61
C LYS A 275 -20.40 3.39 8.92
N PRO A 276 -19.91 3.02 7.71
CA PRO A 276 -18.88 3.82 7.02
C PRO A 276 -19.34 5.27 6.75
N ASN A 277 -20.62 5.49 6.44
CA ASN A 277 -21.15 6.83 6.22
C ASN A 277 -21.13 7.69 7.49
N ASP A 278 -21.44 7.12 8.65
CA ASP A 278 -21.52 7.90 9.88
C ASP A 278 -20.14 8.53 10.19
N ILE A 279 -19.10 7.71 10.21
CA ILE A 279 -17.74 8.20 10.48
C ILE A 279 -17.17 9.01 9.30
N GLY A 280 -17.43 8.57 8.06
CA GLY A 280 -16.96 9.24 6.87
C GLY A 280 -17.51 10.66 6.73
N LEU A 281 -18.82 10.85 6.95
CA LEU A 281 -19.46 12.17 6.90
C LEU A 281 -19.11 13.03 8.12
N ALA A 282 -19.02 12.45 9.33
CA ALA A 282 -18.64 13.18 10.54
C ALA A 282 -17.23 13.81 10.43
N LEU A 283 -16.33 13.18 9.69
CA LEU A 283 -14.94 13.63 9.53
C LEU A 283 -14.66 14.28 8.16
N TYR A 284 -15.65 14.39 7.26
CA TYR A 284 -15.47 14.85 5.89
C TYR A 284 -14.77 16.23 5.78
N ASP A 285 -15.18 17.20 6.57
CA ASP A 285 -14.60 18.55 6.59
C ASP A 285 -14.04 18.89 7.98
N ASN A 286 -13.44 17.89 8.65
CA ASN A 286 -12.92 18.02 10.00
C ASN A 286 -11.47 17.47 10.09
N PRO A 287 -10.45 18.25 9.67
CA PRO A 287 -9.07 17.78 9.64
C PRO A 287 -8.54 17.38 11.03
N ILE A 288 -8.94 18.06 12.10
CA ILE A 288 -8.56 17.70 13.48
C ILE A 288 -9.24 16.39 13.90
N GLY A 289 -10.47 16.16 13.47
CA GLY A 289 -11.15 14.89 13.71
C GLY A 289 -10.47 13.74 12.97
N ILE A 290 -10.06 13.95 11.69
CA ILE A 290 -9.27 12.96 10.96
C ILE A 290 -7.93 12.72 11.67
N LEU A 291 -7.23 13.77 12.11
CA LEU A 291 -5.97 13.63 12.85
C LEU A 291 -6.15 12.83 14.14
N ALA A 292 -7.20 13.08 14.90
CA ALA A 292 -7.48 12.33 16.12
C ALA A 292 -7.78 10.85 15.82
N TYR A 293 -8.52 10.56 14.77
CA TYR A 293 -8.96 9.21 14.42
C TYR A 293 -7.86 8.40 13.71
N VAL A 294 -7.31 8.92 12.61
CA VAL A 294 -6.23 8.28 11.84
C VAL A 294 -4.90 8.32 12.58
N GLY A 295 -4.58 9.47 13.20
CA GLY A 295 -3.31 9.66 13.89
C GLY A 295 -3.15 8.75 15.10
N ALA A 296 -4.24 8.45 15.82
CA ALA A 296 -4.21 7.49 16.92
C ALA A 296 -3.73 6.11 16.43
N GLU A 297 -4.29 5.62 15.31
CA GLU A 297 -3.96 4.32 14.76
C GLU A 297 -2.52 4.29 14.21
N VAL A 298 -2.09 5.34 13.49
CA VAL A 298 -0.71 5.44 12.98
C VAL A 298 0.29 5.40 14.13
N LEU A 299 0.10 6.19 15.17
CA LEU A 299 1.00 6.21 16.33
C LEU A 299 1.01 4.86 17.08
N ARG A 300 -0.17 4.24 17.19
CA ARG A 300 -0.31 3.00 17.95
C ARG A 300 0.22 1.78 17.20
N TRP A 301 0.10 1.72 15.88
CA TRP A 301 0.53 0.57 15.07
C TRP A 301 1.97 0.64 14.61
N SER A 302 2.65 1.74 14.91
CA SER A 302 4.06 1.92 14.61
C SER A 302 4.96 1.39 15.73
N ASP A 303 6.25 1.32 15.45
CA ASP A 303 7.26 1.01 16.47
C ASP A 303 7.26 2.14 17.53
N PRO A 304 7.27 1.83 18.83
CA PRO A 304 7.38 2.84 19.89
C PRO A 304 8.63 3.72 19.80
N ARG A 305 9.63 3.30 19.02
CA ARG A 305 10.85 4.05 18.71
C ARG A 305 10.71 4.90 17.45
N ALA A 306 9.49 5.04 16.88
CA ALA A 306 9.23 5.88 15.71
C ALA A 306 9.84 7.28 15.89
N GLY A 307 10.36 7.86 14.79
CA GLY A 307 11.11 9.11 14.84
C GLY A 307 12.58 8.98 15.21
N THR A 308 13.05 7.77 15.58
CA THR A 308 14.48 7.48 15.73
C THR A 308 14.99 6.59 14.58
N PRO A 309 16.23 6.76 14.10
CA PRO A 309 16.73 5.91 13.02
C PRO A 309 16.63 4.41 13.36
N PRO A 310 16.20 3.54 12.41
CA PRO A 310 16.02 3.81 10.98
C PRO A 310 14.63 4.38 10.60
N SER A 311 13.73 4.62 11.57
CA SER A 311 12.39 5.15 11.30
C SER A 311 12.45 6.59 10.75
N LEU A 312 11.65 6.84 9.73
CA LEU A 312 11.36 8.15 9.18
C LEU A 312 9.99 8.67 9.62
N LEU A 313 9.19 7.84 10.32
CA LEU A 313 7.88 8.23 10.79
C LEU A 313 7.99 9.27 11.90
N ASN A 314 7.48 10.47 11.63
CA ASN A 314 7.46 11.61 12.53
C ASN A 314 6.15 12.39 12.39
N SER A 315 6.00 13.48 13.13
CA SER A 315 4.81 14.34 13.06
C SER A 315 4.55 14.89 11.66
N THR A 316 5.60 15.26 10.92
CA THR A 316 5.48 15.76 9.53
C THR A 316 4.86 14.71 8.61
N ASN A 317 5.32 13.45 8.65
CA ASN A 317 4.73 12.37 7.86
C ASN A 317 3.27 12.12 8.22
N LEU A 318 2.94 12.15 9.52
CA LEU A 318 1.56 12.00 10.01
C LEU A 318 0.67 13.15 9.51
N LEU A 319 1.12 14.40 9.64
CA LEU A 319 0.38 15.57 9.17
C LEU A 319 0.23 15.58 7.65
N THR A 320 1.23 15.11 6.90
CA THR A 320 1.15 14.94 5.45
C THR A 320 0.10 13.90 5.07
N LEU A 321 0.09 12.76 5.72
CA LEU A 321 -0.92 11.71 5.49
C LEU A 321 -2.34 12.23 5.75
N VAL A 322 -2.57 12.88 6.89
CA VAL A 322 -3.88 13.44 7.26
C VAL A 322 -4.27 14.58 6.30
N SER A 323 -3.30 15.43 5.90
CA SER A 323 -3.54 16.46 4.88
C SER A 323 -3.98 15.84 3.56
N LEU A 324 -3.36 14.77 3.09
CA LEU A 324 -3.76 14.06 1.88
C LEU A 324 -5.21 13.58 1.99
N TYR A 325 -5.60 12.90 3.07
CA TYR A 325 -6.97 12.44 3.27
C TYR A 325 -8.00 13.56 3.21
N HIS A 326 -7.71 14.68 3.87
CA HIS A 326 -8.62 15.84 3.90
C HIS A 326 -8.67 16.55 2.55
N LEU A 327 -7.51 16.89 1.98
CA LEU A 327 -7.41 17.70 0.76
C LEU A 327 -7.92 16.99 -0.50
N THR A 328 -7.87 15.66 -0.52
CA THR A 328 -8.44 14.84 -1.60
C THR A 328 -9.88 14.39 -1.31
N HIS A 329 -10.42 14.72 -0.14
CA HIS A 329 -11.75 14.29 0.35
C HIS A 329 -11.93 12.77 0.38
N THR A 330 -10.84 12.01 0.52
CA THR A 330 -10.87 10.55 0.43
C THR A 330 -10.99 9.84 1.77
N PHE A 331 -11.06 10.55 2.88
CA PHE A 331 -11.38 9.88 4.15
C PHE A 331 -12.70 9.12 4.04
N LEU A 332 -13.77 9.77 3.54
CA LEU A 332 -15.10 9.14 3.37
C LEU A 332 -15.04 7.89 2.47
N SER A 333 -14.37 7.96 1.32
CA SER A 333 -14.32 6.82 0.39
C SER A 333 -13.41 5.69 0.87
N SER A 334 -12.32 6.01 1.58
CA SER A 334 -11.35 5.03 2.05
C SER A 334 -11.92 4.08 3.11
N VAL A 335 -12.81 4.56 3.97
CA VAL A 335 -13.41 3.71 5.03
C VAL A 335 -14.39 2.69 4.46
N TRP A 336 -14.90 2.88 3.25
CA TRP A 336 -15.83 1.95 2.60
C TRP A 336 -15.19 0.61 2.24
N ILE A 337 -13.86 0.52 2.11
CA ILE A 337 -13.18 -0.74 1.83
C ILE A 337 -13.54 -1.81 2.88
N TYR A 338 -13.78 -1.42 4.13
CA TYR A 338 -14.19 -2.32 5.22
C TYR A 338 -15.59 -2.88 5.03
N ALA A 339 -16.57 -2.02 4.72
CA ALA A 339 -17.96 -2.45 4.49
C ALA A 339 -18.09 -3.28 3.21
N GLN A 340 -17.36 -2.92 2.15
CA GLN A 340 -17.33 -3.65 0.89
C GLN A 340 -16.65 -5.02 1.02
N ASN A 341 -15.81 -5.22 2.03
CA ASN A 341 -15.02 -6.42 2.24
C ASN A 341 -15.11 -6.95 3.69
N ALA A 342 -16.29 -6.86 4.30
CA ALA A 342 -16.51 -7.23 5.71
C ALA A 342 -16.09 -8.68 6.05
N ASN A 343 -16.03 -9.57 5.06
CA ASN A 343 -15.62 -10.97 5.20
C ASN A 343 -14.25 -11.25 4.54
N ALA A 344 -13.43 -10.23 4.31
CA ALA A 344 -12.14 -10.41 3.62
C ALA A 344 -11.08 -11.13 4.45
N LEU A 345 -11.18 -11.07 5.79
CA LEU A 345 -10.30 -11.83 6.67
C LEU A 345 -10.77 -13.29 6.76
N GLY A 346 -10.07 -14.16 6.04
CA GLY A 346 -10.36 -15.59 6.01
C GLY A 346 -10.14 -16.26 7.37
N THR A 347 -11.06 -17.12 7.78
CA THR A 347 -10.93 -17.97 8.98
C THR A 347 -10.24 -19.31 8.65
N THR A 348 -10.16 -19.66 7.38
CA THR A 348 -9.53 -20.88 6.89
C THR A 348 -8.33 -20.54 6.05
N TYR A 349 -7.17 -21.06 6.43
CA TYR A 349 -5.92 -20.89 5.69
C TYR A 349 -5.95 -21.73 4.42
N THR A 350 -6.20 -21.09 3.29
CA THR A 350 -6.29 -21.74 1.98
C THR A 350 -5.07 -21.38 1.14
N LYS A 351 -4.42 -22.39 0.57
CA LYS A 351 -3.23 -22.19 -0.27
C LYS A 351 -3.63 -21.56 -1.60
N ALA A 352 -2.91 -20.51 -2.00
CA ALA A 352 -3.08 -19.86 -3.28
C ALA A 352 -2.81 -20.82 -4.45
N ALA A 353 -3.58 -20.66 -5.55
CA ALA A 353 -3.47 -21.48 -6.76
C ALA A 353 -2.31 -21.01 -7.66
N THR A 354 -1.10 -20.94 -7.10
CA THR A 354 0.10 -20.50 -7.80
C THR A 354 1.34 -21.24 -7.31
N ASP A 355 2.34 -21.35 -8.17
CA ASP A 355 3.69 -21.84 -7.86
C ASP A 355 4.69 -20.71 -7.59
N ALA A 356 4.26 -19.45 -7.77
CA ALA A 356 5.14 -18.31 -7.56
C ALA A 356 5.65 -18.28 -6.11
N PRO A 357 6.93 -17.98 -5.90
CA PRO A 357 7.50 -17.87 -4.56
C PRO A 357 6.83 -16.75 -3.76
N MET A 358 6.59 -17.03 -2.48
CA MET A 358 6.07 -16.10 -1.50
C MET A 358 7.10 -15.88 -0.40
N LEU A 359 7.37 -14.63 -0.08
CA LEU A 359 8.17 -14.20 1.05
C LEU A 359 7.26 -13.52 2.07
N PHE A 360 7.57 -13.69 3.33
CA PHE A 360 6.84 -13.05 4.42
C PHE A 360 7.81 -12.43 5.41
N THR A 361 7.50 -11.22 5.86
CA THR A 361 8.27 -10.54 6.90
C THR A 361 7.37 -10.14 8.06
N GLN A 362 7.76 -10.54 9.25
CA GLN A 362 7.15 -10.15 10.51
C GLN A 362 7.91 -8.99 11.13
N TYR A 363 7.23 -7.87 11.36
CA TYR A 363 7.73 -6.77 12.18
C TYR A 363 7.21 -6.87 13.60
N LYS A 364 8.08 -6.64 14.59
CA LYS A 364 7.80 -6.84 16.03
C LYS A 364 6.56 -6.09 16.54
N TYR A 365 6.34 -4.88 16.03
CA TYR A 365 5.24 -4.01 16.47
C TYR A 365 4.06 -3.97 15.49
N ASN A 366 3.98 -4.91 14.54
CA ASN A 366 2.80 -5.05 13.68
C ASN A 366 1.58 -5.52 14.51
N VAL A 367 0.38 -5.23 14.00
CA VAL A 367 -0.91 -5.63 14.61
C VAL A 367 -1.44 -6.98 14.11
N GLY A 368 -0.65 -7.71 13.35
CA GLY A 368 -0.93 -9.06 12.87
C GLY A 368 0.27 -9.97 13.10
N PHE A 369 0.03 -11.22 13.52
CA PHE A 369 1.07 -12.22 13.74
C PHE A 369 0.69 -13.57 13.12
N TRP A 370 1.53 -14.07 12.25
CA TRP A 370 1.39 -15.41 11.66
C TRP A 370 2.71 -16.16 11.81
N PRO A 371 2.76 -17.21 12.66
CA PRO A 371 3.91 -18.11 12.70
C PRO A 371 4.20 -18.70 11.32
N GLU A 372 5.46 -18.97 11.00
CA GLU A 372 5.91 -19.50 9.71
C GLU A 372 5.05 -20.67 9.21
N VAL A 373 4.75 -21.63 10.09
CA VAL A 373 3.91 -22.81 9.78
C VAL A 373 2.46 -22.46 9.35
N TYR A 374 1.96 -21.27 9.68
CA TYR A 374 0.68 -20.78 9.20
C TYR A 374 0.81 -20.07 7.84
N VAL A 375 1.91 -19.34 7.65
CA VAL A 375 2.22 -18.70 6.38
C VAL A 375 2.44 -19.73 5.27
N GLU A 376 3.10 -20.86 5.57
CA GLU A 376 3.28 -21.98 4.65
C GLU A 376 1.96 -22.56 4.10
N LYS A 377 0.88 -22.46 4.90
CA LYS A 377 -0.44 -22.96 4.49
C LYS A 377 -1.08 -22.14 3.39
N VAL A 378 -0.68 -20.87 3.20
CA VAL A 378 -1.37 -19.95 2.29
C VAL A 378 -0.63 -19.69 0.98
N GLY A 379 0.63 -20.09 0.85
CA GLY A 379 1.40 -19.85 -0.37
C GLY A 379 2.57 -20.80 -0.55
N ASN A 380 3.40 -20.52 -1.55
CA ASN A 380 4.69 -21.18 -1.75
C ASN A 380 5.76 -20.40 -1.00
N LEU A 381 5.78 -20.52 0.34
CA LEU A 381 6.71 -19.80 1.21
C LEU A 381 8.15 -20.26 0.94
N VAL A 382 9.03 -19.31 0.61
CA VAL A 382 10.46 -19.56 0.35
C VAL A 382 11.37 -18.80 1.30
N ALA A 383 10.84 -17.80 2.00
CA ALA A 383 11.55 -17.06 3.05
C ALA A 383 10.56 -16.49 4.08
N TYR A 384 10.93 -16.60 5.34
CA TYR A 384 10.24 -15.98 6.47
C TYR A 384 11.27 -15.15 7.24
N ASN A 385 11.11 -13.83 7.23
CA ASN A 385 11.99 -12.90 7.92
C ASN A 385 11.29 -12.35 9.18
N ALA A 386 12.08 -11.91 10.15
CA ALA A 386 11.59 -11.19 11.32
C ALA A 386 12.53 -10.02 11.65
N HIS A 387 11.95 -8.86 11.93
CA HIS A 387 12.67 -7.66 12.33
C HIS A 387 12.22 -7.22 13.73
N ASP A 388 13.19 -6.88 14.59
CA ASP A 388 12.97 -6.38 15.94
C ASP A 388 12.62 -4.87 15.97
N PHE A 389 12.78 -4.19 14.84
CA PHE A 389 12.41 -2.79 14.64
C PHE A 389 11.38 -2.68 13.52
N GLY A 390 10.33 -1.86 13.78
CA GLY A 390 9.27 -1.57 12.84
C GLY A 390 7.91 -2.13 13.26
N GLY A 391 6.86 -1.51 12.73
CA GLY A 391 5.47 -1.84 12.98
C GLY A 391 4.69 -2.08 11.71
N HIS A 392 3.46 -1.58 11.69
CA HIS A 392 2.49 -1.79 10.63
C HIS A 392 2.83 -1.06 9.31
N PHE A 393 3.60 0.03 9.39
CA PHE A 393 3.96 0.87 8.26
C PHE A 393 5.46 0.76 7.93
N PRO A 394 5.95 -0.40 7.48
CA PRO A 394 7.39 -0.65 7.35
C PRO A 394 8.09 0.29 6.37
N GLY A 395 7.38 0.86 5.39
CA GLY A 395 7.91 1.86 4.47
C GLY A 395 8.33 3.17 5.14
N LEU A 396 7.76 3.49 6.31
CA LEU A 396 8.12 4.63 7.15
C LEU A 396 8.86 4.21 8.42
N ASP A 397 8.44 3.13 9.06
CA ASP A 397 9.03 2.66 10.31
C ASP A 397 10.44 2.08 10.13
N ASN A 398 10.66 1.31 9.07
CA ASN A 398 11.98 0.69 8.81
C ASN A 398 12.24 0.54 7.30
N PRO A 399 12.38 1.66 6.57
CA PRO A 399 12.62 1.61 5.12
C PRO A 399 13.81 0.74 4.71
N PRO A 400 14.98 0.75 5.40
CA PRO A 400 16.10 -0.11 5.00
C PRO A 400 15.78 -1.60 5.02
N ALA A 401 15.09 -2.09 6.06
CA ALA A 401 14.70 -3.49 6.16
C ALA A 401 13.70 -3.87 5.05
N LEU A 402 12.70 -3.02 4.80
CA LEU A 402 11.73 -3.26 3.73
C LEU A 402 12.40 -3.30 2.34
N ILE A 403 13.40 -2.42 2.09
CA ILE A 403 14.17 -2.42 0.84
C ILE A 403 14.90 -3.75 0.67
N GLU A 404 15.56 -4.26 1.72
CA GLU A 404 16.26 -5.54 1.69
C GLU A 404 15.32 -6.72 1.44
N ASP A 405 14.18 -6.73 2.11
CA ASP A 405 13.16 -7.77 1.95
C ASP A 405 12.61 -7.78 0.52
N ILE A 406 12.26 -6.62 -0.04
CA ILE A 406 11.81 -6.51 -1.43
C ILE A 406 12.92 -6.95 -2.40
N ARG A 407 14.16 -6.54 -2.17
CA ARG A 407 15.31 -6.95 -3.00
C ARG A 407 15.55 -8.45 -2.96
N SER A 408 15.24 -9.10 -1.84
CA SER A 408 15.40 -10.54 -1.70
C SER A 408 14.51 -11.35 -2.63
N MET A 409 13.37 -10.77 -3.09
CA MET A 409 12.49 -11.41 -4.08
C MET A 409 13.22 -11.73 -5.39
N ALA A 410 14.24 -10.94 -5.76
CA ALA A 410 14.97 -11.14 -7.01
C ALA A 410 15.63 -12.53 -7.12
N LYS A 411 16.00 -13.16 -5.99
CA LYS A 411 16.57 -14.50 -5.95
C LYS A 411 15.60 -15.56 -6.47
N TYR A 412 14.33 -15.29 -6.40
CA TYR A 412 13.24 -16.23 -6.70
C TYR A 412 12.43 -15.80 -7.93
N PHE A 413 12.57 -14.56 -8.38
CA PHE A 413 11.83 -14.04 -9.53
C PHE A 413 12.31 -14.73 -10.81
N LYS A 414 11.38 -15.40 -11.49
CA LYS A 414 11.62 -16.02 -12.79
C LYS A 414 10.95 -15.17 -13.88
N ALA A 415 11.77 -14.53 -14.68
CA ALA A 415 11.34 -13.72 -15.81
C ALA A 415 10.59 -14.51 -16.88
#